data_7888d77fa93fc2d7aab5f7ae1f26f0c9
#
_entry.id   7888d77fa93fc2d7aab5f7ae1f26f0c9
#
_cell.length_a   1.000
_cell.length_b   1.000
_cell.length_c   1.000
_cell.angle_alpha   90.00
_cell.angle_beta   90.00
_cell.angle_gamma   90.00
#
_symmetry.space_group_name_H-M   'P 1'
#
loop_
_entity.id
_entity.type
_entity.pdbx_description
1 polymer ?
#
loop_
_entity_poly.entity_id
_entity_poly.type
_entity_poly.pdbx_seq_one_letter_code
_entity_poly.pdbx_strand_id
1 'polypeptide(L)'
;LGNSLACMFGVLPAPEQRALFRLVLHNRQHLMAQMPMRICHPHMDVEEWQNKTGSDPKNWPWSYHNGGHWPSLLWFFGSAVLLHQKNYPSEDVILMEEMKSLIEESYWCQLNQLPKQEWAEYFDGPTGTWVGQQSRTYQTWTIVGFLLMHHFLREENNDLDMFKI
;
A
#
# COMPACT_ATOMS: atom_id res chain seq x y z
N LEU A 1 -0.31 4.02 -5.57
CA LEU A 1 -0.56 2.97 -6.57
C LEU A 1 0.38 3.12 -7.78
N GLY A 2 0.36 4.24 -8.50
CA GLY A 2 1.18 4.46 -9.71
C GLY A 2 2.66 4.16 -9.51
N ASN A 3 3.25 4.66 -8.42
CA ASN A 3 4.66 4.40 -8.09
C ASN A 3 4.95 2.91 -7.84
N SER A 4 4.04 2.19 -7.17
CA SER A 4 4.20 0.74 -6.94
C SER A 4 4.15 -0.04 -8.26
N LEU A 5 3.21 0.30 -9.14
CA LEU A 5 3.11 -0.31 -10.47
C LEU A 5 4.34 -0.01 -11.33
N ALA A 6 4.85 1.23 -11.28
CA ALA A 6 6.06 1.62 -12.01
C ALA A 6 7.30 0.83 -11.55
N CYS A 7 7.38 0.49 -10.25
CA CYS A 7 8.40 -0.44 -9.74
C CYS A 7 8.17 -1.86 -10.24
N MET A 8 6.95 -2.39 -10.09
CA MET A 8 6.61 -3.77 -10.45
C MET A 8 6.89 -4.09 -11.92
N PHE A 9 6.61 -3.14 -12.80
CA PHE A 9 6.79 -3.31 -14.25
C PHE A 9 8.11 -2.74 -14.79
N GLY A 10 9.07 -2.43 -13.91
CA GLY A 10 10.40 -2.01 -14.31
C GLY A 10 10.47 -0.64 -15.02
N VAL A 11 9.42 0.18 -14.87
CA VAL A 11 9.39 1.54 -15.44
C VAL A 11 10.33 2.48 -14.66
N LEU A 12 10.41 2.30 -13.33
CA LEU A 12 11.38 3.02 -12.51
C LEU A 12 12.70 2.24 -12.45
N PRO A 13 13.86 2.88 -12.74
CA PRO A 13 15.17 2.29 -12.51
C PRO A 13 15.42 1.94 -11.03
N ALA A 14 16.31 1.00 -10.75
CA ALA A 14 16.58 0.51 -9.40
C ALA A 14 16.95 1.61 -8.37
N PRO A 15 17.77 2.62 -8.71
CA PRO A 15 18.05 3.71 -7.77
C PRO A 15 16.80 4.50 -7.35
N GLU A 16 15.90 4.78 -8.28
CA GLU A 16 14.64 5.49 -8.04
C GLU A 16 13.66 4.62 -7.23
N GLN A 17 13.63 3.31 -7.47
CA GLN A 17 12.87 2.38 -6.63
C GLN A 17 13.35 2.45 -5.18
N ARG A 18 14.66 2.40 -4.92
CA ARG A 18 15.22 2.53 -3.57
C ARG A 18 14.93 3.91 -2.94
N ALA A 19 14.98 4.98 -3.72
CA ALA A 19 14.60 6.29 -3.25
C ALA A 19 13.13 6.35 -2.80
N LEU A 20 12.23 5.70 -3.56
CA LEU A 20 10.82 5.54 -3.18
C LEU A 20 10.68 4.73 -1.87
N PHE A 21 11.41 3.63 -1.72
CA PHE A 21 11.35 2.81 -0.50
C PHE A 21 11.81 3.59 0.74
N ARG A 22 12.92 4.35 0.63
CA ARG A 22 13.37 5.25 1.70
C ARG A 22 12.33 6.32 2.03
N LEU A 23 11.66 6.87 1.03
CA LEU A 23 10.59 7.84 1.23
C LEU A 23 9.42 7.23 2.02
N VAL A 24 9.00 6.01 1.66
CA VAL A 24 7.93 5.29 2.38
C VAL A 24 8.36 4.97 3.80
N LEU A 25 9.58 4.48 4.01
CA LEU A 25 10.11 4.16 5.33
C LEU A 25 10.19 5.40 6.23
N HIS A 26 10.66 6.53 5.68
CA HIS A 26 10.70 7.81 6.40
C HIS A 26 9.31 8.29 6.82
N ASN A 27 8.30 8.06 5.99
CA ASN A 27 6.92 8.46 6.25
C ASN A 27 6.04 7.32 6.78
N ARG A 28 6.62 6.22 7.28
CA ARG A 28 5.88 5.00 7.64
C ARG A 28 4.74 5.24 8.62
N GLN A 29 4.92 6.12 9.62
CA GLN A 29 3.89 6.46 10.59
C GLN A 29 2.63 7.10 9.97
N HIS A 30 2.77 7.74 8.81
CA HIS A 30 1.67 8.36 8.08
C HIS A 30 1.10 7.44 7.01
N LEU A 31 1.94 6.64 6.35
CA LEU A 31 1.54 5.81 5.22
C LEU A 31 1.03 4.43 5.64
N MET A 32 1.62 3.84 6.68
CA MET A 32 1.23 2.49 7.14
C MET A 32 0.19 2.55 8.26
N ALA A 33 0.42 3.32 9.31
CA ALA A 33 -0.53 3.58 10.40
C ALA A 33 -1.24 2.32 10.94
N GLN A 34 -2.53 2.39 11.33
CA GLN A 34 -3.30 1.26 11.84
C GLN A 34 -3.88 0.37 10.75
N MET A 35 -4.26 0.95 9.60
CA MET A 35 -4.66 0.20 8.42
C MET A 35 -3.73 0.57 7.25
N PRO A 36 -2.77 -0.27 6.91
CA PRO A 36 -1.92 -0.05 5.74
C PRO A 36 -2.73 -0.27 4.44
N MET A 37 -2.53 0.50 3.39
CA MET A 37 -1.62 1.60 3.21
C MET A 37 -2.40 2.84 2.77
N ARG A 38 -1.94 4.04 3.20
CA ARG A 38 -2.55 5.30 2.77
C ARG A 38 -2.27 5.59 1.29
N ILE A 39 -3.29 6.13 0.59
CA ILE A 39 -3.20 6.38 -0.86
C ILE A 39 -2.32 7.58 -1.21
N CYS A 40 -2.34 8.62 -0.40
CA CYS A 40 -1.48 9.81 -0.55
C CYS A 40 -1.23 10.48 0.80
N HIS A 41 -0.11 11.18 0.92
CA HIS A 41 0.26 11.98 2.09
C HIS A 41 1.13 13.16 1.65
N PRO A 42 0.87 14.39 2.16
CA PRO A 42 -0.29 14.76 2.97
C PRO A 42 -1.60 14.72 2.15
N HIS A 43 -2.74 14.79 2.85
CA HIS A 43 -4.01 15.10 2.18
C HIS A 43 -4.00 16.54 1.68
N MET A 44 -4.91 16.86 0.76
CA MET A 44 -5.18 18.23 0.31
C MET A 44 -6.34 18.83 1.10
N ASP A 45 -6.37 20.15 1.21
CA ASP A 45 -7.53 20.85 1.71
C ASP A 45 -8.75 20.65 0.79
N VAL A 46 -9.94 20.75 1.35
CA VAL A 46 -11.19 20.49 0.62
C VAL A 46 -11.30 21.33 -0.65
N GLU A 47 -11.03 22.64 -0.54
CA GLU A 47 -11.14 23.56 -1.67
C GLU A 47 -10.10 23.22 -2.76
N GLU A 48 -8.85 22.96 -2.38
CA GLU A 48 -7.80 22.59 -3.32
C GLU A 48 -8.12 21.28 -4.03
N TRP A 49 -8.63 20.27 -3.29
CA TRP A 49 -9.04 19.00 -3.87
C TRP A 49 -10.17 19.18 -4.88
N GLN A 50 -11.23 19.91 -4.51
CA GLN A 50 -12.37 20.15 -5.37
C GLN A 50 -11.99 20.89 -6.66
N ASN A 51 -11.13 21.89 -6.56
CA ASN A 51 -10.65 22.65 -7.72
C ASN A 51 -9.87 21.77 -8.71
N LYS A 52 -9.12 20.77 -8.23
CA LYS A 52 -8.27 19.90 -9.06
C LYS A 52 -8.98 18.64 -9.55
N THR A 53 -9.89 18.07 -8.77
CA THR A 53 -10.43 16.73 -9.01
C THR A 53 -11.95 16.68 -9.11
N GLY A 54 -12.64 17.81 -8.87
CA GLY A 54 -14.10 17.85 -8.75
C GLY A 54 -14.61 17.45 -7.36
N SER A 55 -15.93 17.58 -7.17
CA SER A 55 -16.57 17.34 -5.89
C SER A 55 -17.11 15.92 -5.79
N ASP A 56 -16.35 15.00 -5.20
CA ASP A 56 -16.89 13.74 -4.68
C ASP A 56 -17.06 13.91 -3.16
N PRO A 57 -18.27 13.69 -2.60
CA PRO A 57 -18.52 13.91 -1.16
C PRO A 57 -17.69 13.00 -0.24
N LYS A 58 -17.04 11.98 -0.75
CA LYS A 58 -16.13 11.11 0.01
C LYS A 58 -14.70 11.65 0.13
N ASN A 59 -14.31 12.63 -0.69
CA ASN A 59 -12.94 13.13 -0.77
C ASN A 59 -12.62 14.24 0.25
N TRP A 60 -13.07 14.06 1.49
CA TRP A 60 -12.60 14.88 2.61
C TRP A 60 -11.16 14.57 2.98
N PRO A 61 -10.43 15.48 3.65
CA PRO A 61 -9.14 15.18 4.24
C PRO A 61 -9.19 13.88 5.06
N TRP A 62 -8.23 12.98 4.83
CA TRP A 62 -8.14 11.64 5.45
C TRP A 62 -9.17 10.62 4.97
N SER A 63 -9.90 10.90 3.90
CA SER A 63 -10.92 10.00 3.38
C SER A 63 -10.72 9.68 1.91
N TYR A 64 -11.20 8.53 1.49
CA TYR A 64 -11.21 8.03 0.12
C TYR A 64 -9.89 8.31 -0.62
N HIS A 65 -9.91 9.00 -1.77
CA HIS A 65 -8.70 9.30 -2.53
C HIS A 65 -7.89 10.47 -1.93
N ASN A 66 -8.46 11.25 -1.02
CA ASN A 66 -7.78 12.37 -0.35
C ASN A 66 -7.15 11.94 0.99
N GLY A 67 -6.38 10.87 0.97
CA GLY A 67 -5.63 10.41 2.13
C GLY A 67 -6.28 9.28 2.93
N GLY A 68 -7.30 8.61 2.40
CA GLY A 68 -7.84 7.36 2.96
C GLY A 68 -6.82 6.21 2.86
N HIS A 69 -7.03 5.19 3.64
CA HIS A 69 -6.21 3.98 3.67
C HIS A 69 -6.87 2.87 2.87
N TRP A 70 -6.14 2.30 1.92
CA TRP A 70 -6.60 1.26 1.02
C TRP A 70 -5.79 -0.01 1.21
N PRO A 71 -6.33 -1.05 1.83
CA PRO A 71 -5.58 -2.28 2.10
C PRO A 71 -4.94 -2.92 0.87
N SER A 72 -5.59 -2.82 -0.28
CA SER A 72 -5.07 -3.33 -1.55
C SER A 72 -3.74 -2.69 -1.98
N LEU A 73 -3.45 -1.46 -1.54
CA LEU A 73 -2.18 -0.79 -1.87
C LEU A 73 -0.98 -1.47 -1.23
N LEU A 74 -1.16 -2.10 -0.06
CA LEU A 74 -0.09 -2.85 0.58
C LEU A 74 0.38 -4.00 -0.30
N TRP A 75 -0.55 -4.70 -0.97
CA TRP A 75 -0.19 -5.76 -1.91
C TRP A 75 0.66 -5.23 -3.05
N PHE A 76 0.24 -4.16 -3.73
CA PHE A 76 1.01 -3.57 -4.83
C PHE A 76 2.38 -3.09 -4.38
N PHE A 77 2.45 -2.42 -3.24
CA PHE A 77 3.71 -1.92 -2.70
C PHE A 77 4.63 -3.04 -2.24
N GLY A 78 4.10 -4.01 -1.51
CA GLY A 78 4.85 -5.18 -1.04
C GLY A 78 5.41 -6.01 -2.19
N SER A 79 4.61 -6.24 -3.24
CA SER A 79 5.09 -6.93 -4.45
C SER A 79 6.24 -6.17 -5.13
N ALA A 80 6.16 -4.83 -5.19
CA ALA A 80 7.23 -4.02 -5.74
C ALA A 80 8.55 -4.17 -4.95
N VAL A 81 8.47 -4.19 -3.61
CA VAL A 81 9.64 -4.39 -2.73
C VAL A 81 10.23 -5.79 -2.90
N LEU A 82 9.41 -6.83 -2.88
CA LEU A 82 9.86 -8.22 -3.02
C LEU A 82 10.47 -8.48 -4.40
N LEU A 83 9.89 -7.93 -5.47
CA LEU A 83 10.47 -7.98 -6.81
C LEU A 83 11.82 -7.28 -6.90
N HIS A 84 11.95 -6.10 -6.28
CA HIS A 84 13.22 -5.40 -6.23
C HIS A 84 14.29 -6.24 -5.52
N GLN A 85 13.97 -6.79 -4.35
CA GLN A 85 14.89 -7.67 -3.62
C GLN A 85 15.31 -8.90 -4.43
N LYS A 86 14.38 -9.51 -5.16
CA LYS A 86 14.67 -10.64 -6.04
C LYS A 86 15.61 -10.28 -7.20
N ASN A 87 15.38 -9.12 -7.83
CA ASN A 87 16.15 -8.68 -8.99
C ASN A 87 17.52 -8.09 -8.63
N TYR A 88 17.66 -7.53 -7.41
CA TYR A 88 18.86 -6.84 -6.92
C TYR A 88 19.26 -7.30 -5.51
N PRO A 89 19.55 -8.60 -5.31
CA PRO A 89 19.71 -9.20 -3.98
C PRO A 89 20.90 -8.66 -3.17
N SER A 90 21.90 -8.09 -3.85
CA SER A 90 23.10 -7.54 -3.22
C SER A 90 23.04 -6.02 -2.99
N GLU A 91 21.98 -5.37 -3.45
CA GLU A 91 21.84 -3.93 -3.35
C GLU A 91 21.07 -3.52 -2.09
N ASP A 92 21.69 -2.63 -1.30
CA ASP A 92 21.08 -1.96 -0.15
C ASP A 92 20.35 -2.91 0.82
N VAL A 93 21.05 -3.96 1.24
CA VAL A 93 20.50 -5.07 2.05
C VAL A 93 19.78 -4.55 3.30
N ILE A 94 20.36 -3.55 4.00
CA ILE A 94 19.76 -2.98 5.21
C ILE A 94 18.39 -2.36 4.91
N LEU A 95 18.29 -1.55 3.86
CA LEU A 95 17.00 -0.96 3.44
C LEU A 95 15.97 -2.06 3.12
N MET A 96 16.41 -3.12 2.43
CA MET A 96 15.49 -4.20 2.04
C MET A 96 15.00 -5.03 3.23
N GLU A 97 15.84 -5.24 4.24
CA GLU A 97 15.44 -5.87 5.51
C GLU A 97 14.43 -5.01 6.28
N GLU A 98 14.67 -3.69 6.37
CA GLU A 98 13.73 -2.77 7.01
C GLU A 98 12.39 -2.71 6.26
N MET A 99 12.44 -2.69 4.92
CA MET A 99 11.22 -2.70 4.10
C MET A 99 10.44 -4.01 4.25
N LYS A 100 11.11 -5.15 4.28
CA LYS A 100 10.47 -6.44 4.50
C LYS A 100 9.80 -6.50 5.87
N SER A 101 10.49 -6.08 6.92
CA SER A 101 9.91 -6.00 8.27
C SER A 101 8.66 -5.12 8.29
N LEU A 102 8.70 -3.93 7.67
CA LEU A 102 7.56 -3.03 7.57
C LEU A 102 6.37 -3.66 6.84
N ILE A 103 6.62 -4.41 5.76
CA ILE A 103 5.56 -5.09 5.01
C ILE A 103 4.96 -6.23 5.84
N GLU A 104 5.79 -7.02 6.52
CA GLU A 104 5.32 -8.11 7.39
C GLU A 104 4.48 -7.57 8.56
N GLU A 105 4.92 -6.53 9.25
CA GLU A 105 4.16 -5.86 10.31
C GLU A 105 2.81 -5.36 9.77
N SER A 106 2.82 -4.73 8.60
CA SER A 106 1.61 -4.21 7.94
C SER A 106 0.66 -5.33 7.51
N TYR A 107 1.19 -6.44 7.02
CA TYR A 107 0.41 -7.63 6.71
C TYR A 107 -0.30 -8.18 7.96
N TRP A 108 0.41 -8.31 9.09
CA TRP A 108 -0.19 -8.77 10.34
C TRP A 108 -1.26 -7.82 10.87
N CYS A 109 -1.09 -6.50 10.69
CA CYS A 109 -2.14 -5.52 10.98
C CYS A 109 -3.40 -5.81 10.17
N GLN A 110 -3.28 -6.02 8.85
CA GLN A 110 -4.40 -6.34 7.98
C GLN A 110 -5.08 -7.67 8.38
N LEU A 111 -4.29 -8.73 8.63
CA LEU A 111 -4.81 -10.03 9.04
C LEU A 111 -5.67 -9.95 10.30
N ASN A 112 -5.26 -9.12 11.25
CA ASN A 112 -5.97 -8.96 12.52
C ASN A 112 -7.24 -8.10 12.40
N GLN A 113 -7.32 -7.20 11.44
CA GLN A 113 -8.37 -6.19 11.35
C GLN A 113 -9.37 -6.43 10.23
N LEU A 114 -8.92 -6.79 9.01
CA LEU A 114 -9.80 -6.91 7.85
C LEU A 114 -10.97 -7.89 8.03
N PRO A 115 -10.79 -9.07 8.62
CA PRO A 115 -11.92 -9.98 8.86
C PRO A 115 -12.99 -9.37 9.77
N LYS A 116 -12.59 -8.59 10.77
CA LYS A 116 -13.50 -7.93 11.71
C LYS A 116 -14.23 -6.73 11.10
N GLN A 117 -13.68 -6.18 10.02
CA GLN A 117 -14.21 -5.05 9.26
C GLN A 117 -14.81 -5.47 7.91
N GLU A 118 -15.22 -6.75 7.83
CA GLU A 118 -15.89 -7.32 6.64
C GLU A 118 -15.12 -7.09 5.33
N TRP A 119 -13.78 -7.08 5.37
CA TRP A 119 -12.92 -6.88 4.20
C TRP A 119 -13.24 -5.58 3.45
N ALA A 120 -13.41 -4.50 4.18
CA ALA A 120 -13.77 -3.21 3.64
C ALA A 120 -12.78 -2.71 2.58
N GLU A 121 -13.30 -1.95 1.64
CA GLU A 121 -12.57 -1.40 0.49
C GLU A 121 -11.50 -0.41 0.92
N TYR A 122 -11.86 0.52 1.81
CA TYR A 122 -10.95 1.55 2.32
C TYR A 122 -11.38 2.03 3.71
N PHE A 123 -10.47 2.73 4.36
CA PHE A 123 -10.63 3.23 5.72
C PHE A 123 -10.34 4.72 5.78
N ASP A 124 -11.07 5.41 6.64
CA ASP A 124 -10.97 6.84 6.87
C ASP A 124 -10.19 7.17 8.14
N GLY A 125 -9.83 8.43 8.25
CA GLY A 125 -9.17 9.01 9.40
C GLY A 125 -7.64 9.05 9.30
N PRO A 126 -7.01 9.81 10.21
CA PRO A 126 -5.55 10.01 10.19
C PRO A 126 -4.74 8.72 10.29
N THR A 127 -5.31 7.67 10.84
CA THR A 127 -4.66 6.37 11.06
C THR A 127 -5.34 5.20 10.34
N GLY A 128 -6.42 5.45 9.58
CA GLY A 128 -7.21 4.38 8.95
C GLY A 128 -8.01 3.55 9.96
N THR A 129 -8.52 4.19 11.01
CA THR A 129 -9.23 3.50 12.10
C THR A 129 -10.67 3.15 11.74
N TRP A 130 -11.32 3.98 10.94
CA TRP A 130 -12.75 3.86 10.64
C TRP A 130 -12.96 3.29 9.24
N VAL A 131 -13.92 2.38 9.11
CA VAL A 131 -14.40 1.96 7.78
C VAL A 131 -14.87 3.19 7.02
N GLY A 132 -14.42 3.34 5.79
CA GLY A 132 -14.67 4.53 4.98
C GLY A 132 -16.14 4.76 4.68
N GLN A 133 -16.52 6.03 4.53
CA GLN A 133 -17.90 6.40 4.19
C GLN A 133 -18.30 5.77 2.86
N GLN A 134 -19.38 4.99 2.85
CA GLN A 134 -19.83 4.21 1.68
C GLN A 134 -18.78 3.20 1.16
N SER A 135 -17.83 2.79 1.98
CA SER A 135 -16.91 1.71 1.66
C SER A 135 -17.69 0.43 1.40
N ARG A 136 -17.29 -0.30 0.36
CA ARG A 136 -17.88 -1.61 0.06
C ARG A 136 -17.24 -2.65 0.96
N THR A 137 -18.05 -3.56 1.50
CA THR A 137 -17.58 -4.71 2.26
C THR A 137 -17.33 -5.90 1.32
N TYR A 138 -16.55 -6.88 1.79
CA TYR A 138 -16.14 -8.06 1.02
C TYR A 138 -15.55 -7.69 -0.36
N GLN A 139 -14.77 -6.62 -0.38
CA GLN A 139 -14.22 -6.07 -1.63
C GLN A 139 -13.18 -7.04 -2.21
N THR A 140 -13.42 -7.44 -3.47
CA THR A 140 -12.61 -8.47 -4.14
C THR A 140 -11.12 -8.14 -4.16
N TRP A 141 -10.74 -6.93 -4.51
CA TRP A 141 -9.31 -6.54 -4.55
C TRP A 141 -8.65 -6.46 -3.16
N THR A 142 -9.42 -6.17 -2.10
CA THR A 142 -8.92 -6.25 -0.72
C THR A 142 -8.62 -7.70 -0.37
N ILE A 143 -9.55 -8.62 -0.65
CA ILE A 143 -9.40 -10.05 -0.34
C ILE A 143 -8.31 -10.68 -1.21
N VAL A 144 -8.36 -10.48 -2.53
CA VAL A 144 -7.38 -11.05 -3.46
C VAL A 144 -5.99 -10.48 -3.19
N GLY A 145 -5.88 -9.18 -2.96
CA GLY A 145 -4.61 -8.55 -2.63
C GLY A 145 -3.99 -9.10 -1.35
N PHE A 146 -4.80 -9.33 -0.33
CA PHE A 146 -4.36 -9.96 0.91
C PHE A 146 -3.87 -11.40 0.69
N LEU A 147 -4.62 -12.21 -0.06
CA LEU A 147 -4.26 -13.60 -0.35
C LEU A 147 -2.96 -13.69 -1.15
N LEU A 148 -2.77 -12.81 -2.13
CA LEU A 148 -1.53 -12.75 -2.91
C LEU A 148 -0.34 -12.33 -2.04
N MET A 149 -0.50 -11.34 -1.18
CA MET A 149 0.54 -10.94 -0.24
C MET A 149 0.87 -12.07 0.75
N HIS A 150 -0.15 -12.79 1.24
CA HIS A 150 0.04 -13.97 2.08
C HIS A 150 0.90 -15.02 1.37
N HIS A 151 0.57 -15.33 0.12
CA HIS A 151 1.32 -16.27 -0.72
C HIS A 151 2.78 -15.82 -0.87
N PHE A 152 3.02 -14.57 -1.27
CA PHE A 152 4.37 -14.05 -1.49
C PHE A 152 5.25 -14.00 -0.22
N LEU A 153 4.65 -13.81 0.95
CA LEU A 153 5.39 -13.78 2.21
C LEU A 153 5.66 -15.16 2.80
N ARG A 154 4.89 -16.19 2.42
CA ARG A 154 4.95 -17.52 3.03
C ARG A 154 5.64 -18.58 2.19
N GLU A 155 5.64 -18.43 0.88
CA GLU A 155 6.27 -19.40 0.00
C GLU A 155 7.71 -19.04 -0.34
N GLU A 156 8.61 -20.01 -0.16
CA GLU A 156 10.04 -19.85 -0.45
C GLU A 156 10.33 -19.66 -1.96
N ASN A 157 9.44 -20.14 -2.82
CA ASN A 157 9.49 -19.94 -4.27
C ASN A 157 8.49 -18.88 -4.68
N ASN A 158 8.89 -17.62 -4.58
CA ASN A 158 8.08 -16.49 -4.98
C ASN A 158 7.79 -16.51 -6.50
N ASP A 159 6.56 -16.85 -6.90
CA ASP A 159 6.05 -16.75 -8.26
C ASP A 159 5.89 -15.28 -8.74
N LEU A 160 6.76 -14.40 -8.22
CA LEU A 160 6.84 -13.01 -8.66
C LEU A 160 7.21 -12.88 -10.14
N ASP A 161 7.67 -13.98 -10.76
CA ASP A 161 7.95 -14.03 -12.20
C ASP A 161 6.70 -13.82 -13.06
N MET A 162 5.49 -13.97 -12.48
CA MET A 162 4.24 -13.63 -13.16
C MET A 162 4.15 -12.14 -13.58
N PHE A 163 4.94 -11.27 -12.96
CA PHE A 163 4.98 -9.83 -13.30
C PHE A 163 6.07 -9.46 -14.29
N LYS A 164 6.89 -10.43 -14.75
CA LYS A 164 7.86 -10.18 -15.83
C LYS A 164 7.12 -10.11 -17.16
N ILE A 165 7.18 -8.96 -17.80
CA ILE A 165 6.70 -8.72 -19.16
C ILE A 165 7.87 -8.82 -20.13
#